data_290fa3d9f620f07a23da9684182ed8aa
#
_entry.id   290fa3d9f620f07a23da9684182ed8aa
#
_cell.length_a   1.000
_cell.length_b   1.000
_cell.length_c   1.000
_cell.angle_alpha   90.00
_cell.angle_beta   90.00
_cell.angle_gamma   90.00
#
_symmetry.space_group_name_H-M   'P 1'
#
loop_
_entity.id
_entity.type
_entity.pdbx_description
1 polymer ?
#
loop_
_entity_poly.entity_id
_entity_poly.type
_entity_poly.pdbx_seq_one_letter_code
_entity_poly.pdbx_strand_id
1 'polypeptide(L)'
;ALPILCLVGPPGVGKTSLGQSVARATNRKFVRMSLGGVRDEAEIRGHRRTYIGSMPGKILQNMSKVAVRNPLFLLDEVDKMGQDFRGDPSSALLEVLDPEQNSTFVDHYIEVEYDLSDVMFVATANTLNIPAPLLDRMEVIRLSGYTEDEKVNIAERYLVPKQMKNNGIKREELSVTEDAIRDIVRFYTREAGVRGLEREISKVCRKVVKALVLGKRKSKVIVNAKSLDKYLGVHKYSFGVAEKENQIGQVTGLAWTEVGGELLTVEAVALPGKGKIITTGKLGEVMQESIQAALSVVRRRSKSLGIAEDFYQKSDIHIHLPEGAIPKDGPSAGIAICSGLVSVLTGIPVRCDVAMTGEITLRGEVLPIGGLKEKLLAAVRGGIRRALIPQENVKDLAEIPDNVKNELEIIPVKWIDEVLEHA
;
A
#
# COMPACT_ATOMS: atom_id res chain seq x y z
N ALA A 1 27.70 -17.84 -1.85
CA ALA A 1 26.77 -17.31 -0.85
C ALA A 1 25.35 -17.28 -1.42
N LEU A 2 24.35 -17.60 -0.60
CA LEU A 2 22.96 -17.47 -0.99
C LEU A 2 22.56 -16.00 -0.99
N PRO A 3 21.81 -15.50 -1.99
CA PRO A 3 21.31 -14.13 -1.97
C PRO A 3 20.36 -13.93 -0.80
N ILE A 4 20.40 -12.77 -0.17
CA ILE A 4 19.48 -12.37 0.89
C ILE A 4 18.31 -11.68 0.21
N LEU A 5 17.17 -12.35 0.14
CA LEU A 5 15.96 -11.79 -0.46
C LEU A 5 15.24 -10.88 0.54
N CYS A 6 14.86 -9.68 0.13
CA CYS A 6 14.01 -8.79 0.91
C CYS A 6 12.68 -8.56 0.21
N LEU A 7 11.61 -9.11 0.77
CA LEU A 7 10.26 -8.98 0.25
C LEU A 7 9.62 -7.69 0.80
N VAL A 8 9.49 -6.67 -0.05
CA VAL A 8 8.96 -5.36 0.33
C VAL A 8 7.58 -5.15 -0.27
N GLY A 9 6.61 -4.77 0.54
CA GLY A 9 5.26 -4.49 0.06
C GLY A 9 4.26 -4.27 1.19
N PRO A 10 3.03 -3.85 0.86
CA PRO A 10 2.02 -3.52 1.85
C PRO A 10 1.66 -4.73 2.75
N PRO A 11 1.06 -4.49 3.90
CA PRO A 11 0.64 -5.57 4.78
C PRO A 11 -0.42 -6.46 4.12
N GLY A 12 -0.33 -7.76 4.37
CA GLY A 12 -1.33 -8.73 3.90
C GLY A 12 -1.18 -9.21 2.45
N VAL A 13 -0.06 -8.88 1.76
CA VAL A 13 0.23 -9.38 0.40
C VAL A 13 0.95 -10.74 0.37
N GLY A 14 0.98 -11.45 1.50
CA GLY A 14 1.48 -12.83 1.54
C GLY A 14 2.99 -12.99 1.67
N LYS A 15 3.75 -11.97 2.09
CA LYS A 15 5.21 -12.03 2.27
C LYS A 15 5.66 -13.25 3.09
N THR A 16 5.07 -13.46 4.26
CA THR A 16 5.37 -14.61 5.12
C THR A 16 4.99 -15.96 4.48
N SER A 17 3.86 -16.00 3.77
CA SER A 17 3.41 -17.19 3.05
C SER A 17 4.33 -17.54 1.89
N LEU A 18 4.87 -16.53 1.22
CA LEU A 18 5.87 -16.71 0.15
C LEU A 18 7.15 -17.31 0.74
N GLY A 19 7.66 -16.79 1.87
CA GLY A 19 8.80 -17.36 2.58
C GLY A 19 8.57 -18.83 2.96
N GLN A 20 7.39 -19.19 3.46
CA GLN A 20 7.05 -20.58 3.73
C GLN A 20 7.02 -21.45 2.46
N SER A 21 6.56 -20.90 1.34
CA SER A 21 6.53 -21.61 0.06
C SER A 21 7.93 -21.84 -0.49
N VAL A 22 8.83 -20.84 -0.37
CA VAL A 22 10.24 -20.99 -0.73
C VAL A 22 10.91 -22.06 0.13
N ALA A 23 10.67 -22.07 1.44
CA ALA A 23 11.20 -23.09 2.35
C ALA A 23 10.79 -24.52 1.91
N ARG A 24 9.51 -24.70 1.55
CA ARG A 24 9.02 -25.98 1.04
C ARG A 24 9.65 -26.35 -0.30
N ALA A 25 9.74 -25.40 -1.23
CA ALA A 25 10.33 -25.63 -2.54
C ALA A 25 11.81 -25.99 -2.49
N THR A 26 12.55 -25.45 -1.51
CA THR A 26 13.97 -25.73 -1.28
C THR A 26 14.22 -26.87 -0.27
N ASN A 27 13.16 -27.53 0.17
CA ASN A 27 13.22 -28.60 1.19
C ASN A 27 13.95 -28.17 2.48
N ARG A 28 13.69 -26.92 2.92
CA ARG A 28 14.24 -26.37 4.15
C ARG A 28 13.17 -26.25 5.24
N LYS A 29 13.56 -26.44 6.49
CA LYS A 29 12.67 -26.11 7.61
C LYS A 29 12.50 -24.60 7.70
N PHE A 30 11.31 -24.15 8.07
CA PHE A 30 10.97 -22.72 8.17
C PHE A 30 11.07 -22.22 9.60
N VAL A 31 11.77 -21.12 9.79
CA VAL A 31 11.87 -20.35 11.04
C VAL A 31 11.45 -18.93 10.80
N ARG A 32 10.73 -18.33 11.73
CA ARG A 32 10.33 -16.91 11.66
C ARG A 32 10.76 -16.19 12.94
N MET A 33 11.40 -15.05 12.78
CA MET A 33 11.72 -14.11 13.84
C MET A 33 11.19 -12.73 13.46
N SER A 34 10.39 -12.10 14.34
CA SER A 34 9.97 -10.71 14.15
C SER A 34 11.06 -9.78 14.68
N LEU A 35 11.44 -8.82 13.85
CA LEU A 35 12.36 -7.72 14.19
C LEU A 35 11.59 -6.44 14.54
N GLY A 36 10.27 -6.41 14.33
CA GLY A 36 9.42 -5.30 14.70
C GLY A 36 9.44 -5.05 16.20
N GLY A 37 9.93 -3.86 16.60
CA GLY A 37 10.06 -3.49 18.02
C GLY A 37 11.37 -3.91 18.70
N VAL A 38 12.27 -4.61 18.01
CA VAL A 38 13.63 -4.89 18.51
C VAL A 38 14.40 -3.57 18.56
N ARG A 39 14.97 -3.26 19.73
CA ARG A 39 15.75 -2.04 19.99
C ARG A 39 17.13 -2.30 20.56
N ASP A 40 17.31 -3.47 21.20
CA ASP A 40 18.54 -3.90 21.85
C ASP A 40 19.26 -4.94 20.98
N GLU A 41 20.53 -4.73 20.67
CA GLU A 41 21.33 -5.68 19.92
C GLU A 41 21.46 -7.03 20.65
N ALA A 42 21.33 -7.03 21.98
CA ALA A 42 21.34 -8.25 22.79
C ALA A 42 20.18 -9.21 22.46
N GLU A 43 19.09 -8.72 21.89
CA GLU A 43 18.04 -9.60 21.39
C GLU A 43 18.50 -10.46 20.21
N ILE A 44 19.47 -9.98 19.42
CA ILE A 44 20.05 -10.70 18.28
C ILE A 44 21.25 -11.53 18.72
N ARG A 45 22.20 -10.88 19.41
CA ARG A 45 23.50 -11.43 19.80
C ARG A 45 23.56 -12.10 21.18
N GLY A 46 22.48 -12.01 22.00
CA GLY A 46 22.50 -12.48 23.38
C GLY A 46 23.13 -11.51 24.37
N HIS A 47 22.85 -11.74 25.63
CA HIS A 47 23.39 -10.97 26.75
C HIS A 47 24.67 -11.62 27.28
N ARG A 48 25.63 -10.83 27.73
CA ARG A 48 26.81 -11.36 28.43
C ARG A 48 26.39 -12.09 29.71
N ARG A 49 27.01 -13.24 30.00
CA ARG A 49 26.66 -14.11 31.15
C ARG A 49 26.78 -13.43 32.51
N THR A 50 27.45 -12.29 32.58
CA THR A 50 27.60 -11.50 33.81
C THR A 50 26.35 -10.81 34.29
N TYR A 51 25.31 -10.70 33.44
CA TYR A 51 24.03 -10.05 33.78
C TYR A 51 23.01 -11.04 34.30
N ILE A 52 22.26 -10.64 35.34
CA ILE A 52 21.12 -11.42 35.85
C ILE A 52 20.04 -11.50 34.77
N GLY A 53 19.56 -12.70 34.46
CA GLY A 53 18.58 -12.93 33.40
C GLY A 53 19.18 -13.00 32.00
N SER A 54 20.51 -13.11 31.89
CA SER A 54 21.20 -13.30 30.61
C SER A 54 20.71 -14.56 29.88
N MET A 55 20.58 -14.46 28.58
CA MET A 55 20.15 -15.55 27.69
C MET A 55 20.78 -15.41 26.31
N PRO A 56 20.85 -16.52 25.54
CA PRO A 56 21.28 -16.46 24.14
C PRO A 56 20.38 -15.55 23.30
N GLY A 57 20.94 -14.98 22.25
CA GLY A 57 20.18 -14.20 21.28
C GLY A 57 19.13 -15.02 20.52
N LYS A 58 18.12 -14.35 20.01
CA LYS A 58 16.99 -14.98 19.30
C LYS A 58 17.42 -15.79 18.06
N ILE A 59 18.56 -15.43 17.43
CA ILE A 59 19.09 -16.19 16.30
C ILE A 59 19.40 -17.63 16.74
N LEU A 60 20.29 -17.79 17.74
CA LEU A 60 20.68 -19.13 18.19
C LEU A 60 19.56 -19.87 18.92
N GLN A 61 18.68 -19.17 19.65
CA GLN A 61 17.50 -19.79 20.24
C GLN A 61 16.59 -20.45 19.17
N ASN A 62 16.39 -19.78 18.04
CA ASN A 62 15.57 -20.29 16.94
C ASN A 62 16.29 -21.40 16.16
N MET A 63 17.62 -21.29 15.98
CA MET A 63 18.42 -22.37 15.40
C MET A 63 18.35 -23.66 16.24
N SER A 64 18.43 -23.52 17.55
CA SER A 64 18.28 -24.66 18.48
C SER A 64 16.89 -25.30 18.38
N LYS A 65 15.81 -24.48 18.31
CA LYS A 65 14.43 -24.98 18.18
C LYS A 65 14.18 -25.74 16.88
N VAL A 66 14.73 -25.25 15.77
CA VAL A 66 14.50 -25.88 14.46
C VAL A 66 15.33 -27.14 14.25
N ALA A 67 16.42 -27.26 14.98
CA ALA A 67 17.31 -28.43 15.03
C ALA A 67 17.85 -28.90 13.66
N VAL A 68 18.12 -27.97 12.75
CA VAL A 68 18.80 -28.19 11.47
C VAL A 68 19.75 -27.04 11.20
N ARG A 69 20.85 -27.29 10.44
CA ARG A 69 21.85 -26.27 10.14
C ARG A 69 21.45 -25.34 8.99
N ASN A 70 20.55 -25.79 8.11
CA ASN A 70 20.21 -25.15 6.86
C ASN A 70 18.72 -24.72 6.74
N PRO A 71 18.09 -24.11 7.78
CA PRO A 71 16.71 -23.65 7.65
C PRO A 71 16.60 -22.47 6.69
N LEU A 72 15.37 -22.17 6.25
CA LEU A 72 15.02 -20.83 5.79
C LEU A 72 14.60 -20.01 7.00
N PHE A 73 15.34 -18.93 7.26
CA PHE A 73 15.13 -18.04 8.38
C PHE A 73 14.51 -16.74 7.90
N LEU A 74 13.22 -16.54 8.20
CA LEU A 74 12.48 -15.34 7.84
C LEU A 74 12.64 -14.28 8.93
N LEU A 75 13.23 -13.17 8.57
CA LEU A 75 13.38 -11.95 9.38
C LEU A 75 12.24 -10.99 9.03
N ASP A 76 11.22 -10.94 9.87
CA ASP A 76 9.99 -10.23 9.58
C ASP A 76 10.03 -8.80 10.13
N GLU A 77 9.54 -7.83 9.35
CA GLU A 77 9.44 -6.42 9.70
C GLU A 77 10.79 -5.74 9.99
N VAL A 78 11.78 -5.92 9.11
CA VAL A 78 13.12 -5.30 9.26
C VAL A 78 13.08 -3.76 9.21
N ASP A 79 12.09 -3.18 8.56
CA ASP A 79 11.85 -1.73 8.50
C ASP A 79 11.35 -1.12 9.82
N LYS A 80 10.97 -1.97 10.79
CA LYS A 80 10.47 -1.55 12.10
C LYS A 80 11.45 -1.75 13.25
N MET A 81 12.70 -2.07 12.93
CA MET A 81 13.76 -2.08 13.94
C MET A 81 14.00 -0.66 14.45
N GLY A 82 14.08 -0.50 15.77
CA GLY A 82 14.44 0.76 16.41
C GLY A 82 15.92 0.84 16.72
N GLN A 83 16.46 2.05 16.88
CA GLN A 83 17.75 2.31 17.50
C GLN A 83 17.50 2.86 18.90
N ASP A 84 18.25 2.39 19.90
CA ASP A 84 18.20 2.87 21.27
C ASP A 84 19.63 3.09 21.79
N PHE A 85 19.77 3.77 22.92
CA PHE A 85 21.05 3.99 23.62
C PHE A 85 21.78 2.70 24.02
N ARG A 86 21.15 1.54 23.91
CA ARG A 86 21.65 0.22 24.30
C ARG A 86 22.34 -0.56 23.20
N GLY A 87 22.47 -0.01 22.02
CA GLY A 87 23.13 -0.66 20.90
C GLY A 87 22.40 -0.46 19.57
N ASP A 88 23.02 -0.97 18.51
CA ASP A 88 22.48 -0.93 17.16
C ASP A 88 22.12 -2.34 16.67
N PRO A 89 20.84 -2.75 16.74
CA PRO A 89 20.40 -4.05 16.23
C PRO A 89 20.75 -4.26 14.76
N SER A 90 20.86 -3.17 13.97
CA SER A 90 21.20 -3.25 12.55
C SER A 90 22.63 -3.74 12.34
N SER A 91 23.57 -3.29 13.18
CA SER A 91 24.96 -3.76 13.15
C SER A 91 25.06 -5.24 13.54
N ALA A 92 24.30 -5.67 14.56
CA ALA A 92 24.23 -7.08 14.93
C ALA A 92 23.65 -7.94 13.80
N LEU A 93 22.63 -7.43 13.11
CA LEU A 93 22.01 -8.14 11.99
C LEU A 93 22.94 -8.22 10.77
N LEU A 94 23.80 -7.21 10.56
CA LEU A 94 24.81 -7.24 9.50
C LEU A 94 25.74 -8.43 9.64
N GLU A 95 26.25 -8.74 10.86
CA GLU A 95 27.10 -9.90 11.08
C GLU A 95 26.37 -11.23 10.80
N VAL A 96 25.10 -11.31 11.08
CA VAL A 96 24.26 -12.49 10.79
C VAL A 96 24.07 -12.67 9.27
N LEU A 97 23.90 -11.57 8.55
CA LEU A 97 23.57 -11.58 7.12
C LEU A 97 24.80 -11.54 6.21
N ASP A 98 25.90 -10.98 6.66
CA ASP A 98 27.10 -10.85 5.84
C ASP A 98 27.79 -12.21 5.63
N PRO A 99 27.87 -12.72 4.37
CA PRO A 99 28.52 -14.00 4.09
C PRO A 99 30.00 -14.07 4.49
N GLU A 100 30.67 -12.93 4.62
CA GLU A 100 32.06 -12.88 5.05
C GLU A 100 32.21 -13.05 6.57
N GLN A 101 31.16 -12.78 7.34
CA GLN A 101 31.20 -12.80 8.81
C GLN A 101 30.32 -13.89 9.42
N ASN A 102 29.25 -14.34 8.74
CA ASN A 102 28.24 -15.21 9.31
C ASN A 102 28.72 -16.65 9.60
N SER A 103 29.84 -17.08 9.00
CA SER A 103 30.45 -18.38 9.29
C SER A 103 31.10 -18.44 10.68
N THR A 104 31.41 -17.30 11.26
CA THR A 104 32.06 -17.14 12.57
C THR A 104 31.22 -16.26 13.51
N PHE A 105 29.89 -16.37 13.41
CA PHE A 105 28.97 -15.60 14.26
C PHE A 105 29.12 -15.97 15.73
N VAL A 106 29.34 -14.97 16.60
CA VAL A 106 29.49 -15.17 18.03
C VAL A 106 28.35 -14.54 18.80
N ASP A 107 27.60 -15.39 19.50
CA ASP A 107 26.63 -14.95 20.48
C ASP A 107 27.29 -14.63 21.80
N HIS A 108 26.98 -13.48 22.40
CA HIS A 108 27.64 -13.00 23.62
C HIS A 108 27.35 -13.85 24.87
N TYR A 109 26.29 -14.68 24.84
CA TYR A 109 25.98 -15.59 25.92
C TYR A 109 26.71 -16.94 25.74
N ILE A 110 26.76 -17.44 24.51
CA ILE A 110 27.35 -18.73 24.18
C ILE A 110 28.88 -18.61 24.12
N GLU A 111 29.42 -17.50 23.60
CA GLU A 111 30.86 -17.20 23.47
C GLU A 111 31.64 -18.25 22.64
N VAL A 112 30.94 -18.91 21.70
CA VAL A 112 31.51 -19.88 20.76
C VAL A 112 31.06 -19.49 19.36
N GLU A 113 31.94 -19.61 18.39
CA GLU A 113 31.61 -19.39 16.98
C GLU A 113 30.57 -20.37 16.50
N TYR A 114 29.56 -19.85 15.80
CA TYR A 114 28.48 -20.62 15.19
C TYR A 114 28.40 -20.29 13.72
N ASP A 115 28.44 -21.33 12.87
CA ASP A 115 28.39 -21.18 11.42
C ASP A 115 26.95 -21.06 10.94
N LEU A 116 26.59 -19.87 10.42
CA LEU A 116 25.29 -19.55 9.82
C LEU A 116 25.30 -19.58 8.28
N SER A 117 26.43 -19.99 7.64
CA SER A 117 26.59 -19.92 6.19
C SER A 117 25.60 -20.79 5.39
N ASP A 118 25.09 -21.88 5.99
CA ASP A 118 24.10 -22.77 5.39
C ASP A 118 22.65 -22.25 5.52
N VAL A 119 22.42 -21.22 6.32
CA VAL A 119 21.10 -20.64 6.56
C VAL A 119 20.69 -19.78 5.37
N MET A 120 19.48 -19.99 4.87
CA MET A 120 18.88 -19.11 3.87
C MET A 120 18.09 -18.01 4.57
N PHE A 121 18.60 -16.79 4.54
CA PHE A 121 17.91 -15.64 5.13
C PHE A 121 16.97 -14.99 4.11
N VAL A 122 15.75 -14.71 4.54
CA VAL A 122 14.75 -13.94 3.80
C VAL A 122 14.21 -12.86 4.73
N ALA A 123 14.29 -11.62 4.31
CA ALA A 123 13.76 -10.48 5.05
C ALA A 123 12.38 -10.06 4.51
N THR A 124 11.54 -9.49 5.37
CA THR A 124 10.32 -8.81 4.94
C THR A 124 10.27 -7.40 5.48
N ALA A 125 9.70 -6.49 4.69
CA ALA A 125 9.47 -5.10 5.07
C ALA A 125 8.14 -4.60 4.48
N ASN A 126 7.55 -3.59 5.09
CA ASN A 126 6.41 -2.90 4.50
C ASN A 126 6.87 -1.70 3.64
N THR A 127 7.96 -1.08 4.02
CA THR A 127 8.57 0.09 3.36
C THR A 127 10.07 -0.14 3.13
N LEU A 128 10.68 0.71 2.31
CA LEU A 128 12.14 0.71 2.10
C LEU A 128 12.90 1.51 3.18
N ASN A 129 12.26 1.86 4.28
CA ASN A 129 12.92 2.52 5.40
C ASN A 129 13.78 1.52 6.20
N ILE A 130 14.78 0.98 5.51
CA ILE A 130 15.75 0.01 6.03
C ILE A 130 17.11 0.70 6.06
N PRO A 131 17.94 0.51 7.09
CA PRO A 131 19.30 1.06 7.12
C PRO A 131 20.08 0.69 5.86
N ALA A 132 20.72 1.69 5.23
CA ALA A 132 21.43 1.51 3.97
C ALA A 132 22.42 0.34 3.95
N PRO A 133 23.25 0.12 5.00
CA PRO A 133 24.19 -1.02 5.02
C PRO A 133 23.51 -2.39 4.94
N LEU A 134 22.29 -2.53 5.47
CA LEU A 134 21.50 -3.75 5.35
C LEU A 134 20.90 -3.88 3.96
N LEU A 135 20.36 -2.78 3.44
CA LEU A 135 19.71 -2.76 2.13
C LEU A 135 20.70 -3.10 1.01
N ASP A 136 21.94 -2.63 1.09
CA ASP A 136 23.01 -2.89 0.11
C ASP A 136 23.37 -4.39 -0.01
N ARG A 137 23.04 -5.19 1.00
CA ARG A 137 23.27 -6.64 1.01
C ARG A 137 22.05 -7.46 0.60
N MET A 138 20.92 -6.79 0.37
CA MET A 138 19.65 -7.46 0.10
C MET A 138 19.23 -7.29 -1.35
N GLU A 139 18.73 -8.36 -1.96
CA GLU A 139 18.02 -8.29 -3.23
C GLU A 139 16.55 -7.95 -2.94
N VAL A 140 16.15 -6.74 -3.31
CA VAL A 140 14.81 -6.23 -3.04
C VAL A 140 13.82 -6.74 -4.09
N ILE A 141 12.82 -7.50 -3.64
CA ILE A 141 11.68 -7.94 -4.43
C ILE A 141 10.45 -7.17 -3.98
N ARG A 142 9.94 -6.31 -4.85
CA ARG A 142 8.74 -5.52 -4.56
C ARG A 142 7.47 -6.34 -4.83
N LEU A 143 6.61 -6.43 -3.83
CA LEU A 143 5.30 -7.04 -3.92
C LEU A 143 4.23 -5.95 -3.91
N SER A 144 3.51 -5.80 -5.00
CA SER A 144 2.40 -4.86 -5.09
C SER A 144 1.15 -5.39 -4.37
N GLY A 145 0.16 -4.51 -4.16
CA GLY A 145 -1.16 -4.91 -3.71
C GLY A 145 -1.88 -5.80 -4.75
N TYR A 146 -2.90 -6.52 -4.28
CA TYR A 146 -3.71 -7.38 -5.13
C TYR A 146 -4.83 -6.60 -5.84
N THR A 147 -5.11 -6.99 -7.07
CA THR A 147 -6.31 -6.56 -7.79
C THR A 147 -7.57 -7.15 -7.14
N GLU A 148 -8.74 -6.66 -7.50
CA GLU A 148 -10.01 -7.22 -7.01
C GLU A 148 -10.15 -8.69 -7.40
N ASP A 149 -9.84 -9.04 -8.66
CA ASP A 149 -9.94 -10.41 -9.15
C ASP A 149 -8.92 -11.34 -8.48
N GLU A 150 -7.70 -10.86 -8.23
CA GLU A 150 -6.71 -11.61 -7.44
C GLU A 150 -7.21 -11.86 -6.01
N LYS A 151 -7.82 -10.85 -5.36
CA LYS A 151 -8.40 -11.01 -4.02
C LYS A 151 -9.55 -12.01 -4.00
N VAL A 152 -10.42 -11.99 -5.01
CA VAL A 152 -11.52 -12.95 -5.16
C VAL A 152 -10.96 -14.37 -5.32
N ASN A 153 -9.99 -14.57 -6.22
CA ASN A 153 -9.34 -15.87 -6.41
C ASN A 153 -8.65 -16.38 -5.14
N ILE A 154 -7.92 -15.51 -4.43
CA ILE A 154 -7.27 -15.85 -3.17
C ILE A 154 -8.31 -16.24 -2.12
N ALA A 155 -9.43 -15.51 -2.04
CA ALA A 155 -10.49 -15.79 -1.09
C ALA A 155 -11.15 -17.14 -1.35
N GLU A 156 -11.52 -17.42 -2.59
CA GLU A 156 -12.16 -18.68 -2.96
C GLU A 156 -11.27 -19.91 -2.72
N ARG A 157 -10.02 -19.82 -3.19
CA ARG A 157 -9.10 -20.96 -3.16
C ARG A 157 -8.47 -21.22 -1.79
N TYR A 158 -8.26 -20.17 -1.00
CA TYR A 158 -7.46 -20.28 0.22
C TYR A 158 -8.17 -19.76 1.47
N LEU A 159 -8.75 -18.54 1.45
CA LEU A 159 -9.25 -17.91 2.68
C LEU A 159 -10.56 -18.55 3.16
N VAL A 160 -11.52 -18.77 2.28
CA VAL A 160 -12.80 -19.40 2.63
C VAL A 160 -12.58 -20.81 3.15
N PRO A 161 -11.86 -21.73 2.46
CA PRO A 161 -11.58 -23.07 2.97
C PRO A 161 -10.81 -23.03 4.30
N LYS A 162 -9.84 -22.15 4.46
CA LYS A 162 -9.07 -21.98 5.69
C LYS A 162 -9.97 -21.56 6.86
N GLN A 163 -10.83 -20.56 6.63
CA GLN A 163 -11.71 -20.06 7.70
C GLN A 163 -12.83 -21.04 8.03
N MET A 164 -13.34 -21.78 7.06
CA MET A 164 -14.27 -22.87 7.31
C MET A 164 -13.63 -23.94 8.23
N LYS A 165 -12.42 -24.39 7.89
CA LYS A 165 -11.67 -25.35 8.71
C LYS A 165 -11.41 -24.83 10.12
N ASN A 166 -10.96 -23.57 10.24
CA ASN A 166 -10.66 -22.95 11.54
C ASN A 166 -11.90 -22.82 12.46
N ASN A 167 -13.08 -22.69 11.86
CA ASN A 167 -14.35 -22.58 12.58
C ASN A 167 -15.13 -23.91 12.64
N GLY A 168 -14.56 -25.02 12.20
CA GLY A 168 -15.21 -26.34 12.27
C GLY A 168 -16.38 -26.51 11.30
N ILE A 169 -16.45 -25.75 10.22
CA ILE A 169 -17.52 -25.80 9.21
C ILE A 169 -17.13 -26.80 8.12
N LYS A 170 -18.01 -27.73 7.78
CA LYS A 170 -17.82 -28.66 6.67
C LYS A 170 -18.19 -28.00 5.34
N ARG A 171 -17.65 -28.54 4.22
CA ARG A 171 -17.90 -28.02 2.87
C ARG A 171 -19.37 -28.05 2.46
N GLU A 172 -20.12 -28.96 3.00
CA GLU A 172 -21.55 -29.12 2.75
C GLU A 172 -22.42 -28.10 3.50
N GLU A 173 -21.88 -27.45 4.53
CA GLU A 173 -22.64 -26.57 5.44
C GLU A 173 -22.62 -25.10 5.00
N LEU A 174 -21.55 -24.65 4.30
CA LEU A 174 -21.41 -23.26 3.87
C LEU A 174 -20.92 -23.16 2.42
N SER A 175 -21.48 -22.24 1.68
CA SER A 175 -20.99 -21.77 0.40
C SER A 175 -21.00 -20.24 0.38
N VAL A 176 -19.90 -19.64 0.03
CA VAL A 176 -19.79 -18.17 -0.19
C VAL A 176 -19.64 -17.97 -1.67
N THR A 177 -20.50 -17.18 -2.27
CA THR A 177 -20.52 -16.95 -3.72
C THR A 177 -19.47 -15.92 -4.12
N GLU A 178 -19.03 -15.93 -5.37
CA GLU A 178 -18.05 -14.98 -5.90
C GLU A 178 -18.53 -13.53 -5.75
N ASP A 179 -19.81 -13.27 -6.07
CA ASP A 179 -20.42 -11.94 -5.90
C ASP A 179 -20.38 -11.46 -4.44
N ALA A 180 -20.58 -12.36 -3.48
CA ALA A 180 -20.44 -12.03 -2.06
C ALA A 180 -19.00 -11.66 -1.69
N ILE A 181 -18.02 -12.41 -2.18
CA ILE A 181 -16.60 -12.12 -1.93
C ILE A 181 -16.24 -10.75 -2.55
N ARG A 182 -16.68 -10.49 -3.77
CA ARG A 182 -16.46 -9.23 -4.48
C ARG A 182 -17.07 -8.05 -3.72
N ASP A 183 -18.26 -8.20 -3.18
CA ASP A 183 -18.91 -7.20 -2.34
C ASP A 183 -18.21 -7.01 -1.00
N ILE A 184 -17.66 -8.07 -0.40
CA ILE A 184 -16.81 -7.92 0.80
C ILE A 184 -15.57 -7.08 0.48
N VAL A 185 -14.92 -7.32 -0.65
CA VAL A 185 -13.74 -6.53 -1.09
C VAL A 185 -14.13 -5.07 -1.27
N ARG A 186 -15.24 -4.78 -1.92
CA ARG A 186 -15.67 -3.43 -2.30
C ARG A 186 -16.20 -2.60 -1.13
N PHE A 187 -17.03 -3.20 -0.27
CA PHE A 187 -17.85 -2.46 0.69
C PHE A 187 -17.44 -2.69 2.16
N TYR A 188 -16.65 -3.72 2.45
CA TYR A 188 -16.27 -4.06 3.82
C TYR A 188 -14.77 -4.03 4.09
N THR A 189 -13.94 -3.88 3.05
CA THR A 189 -12.48 -3.77 3.18
C THR A 189 -11.92 -2.60 2.38
N ARG A 190 -10.80 -2.03 2.88
CA ARG A 190 -10.03 -0.98 2.20
C ARG A 190 -8.56 -1.27 2.50
N GLU A 191 -7.95 -2.12 1.69
CA GLU A 191 -6.59 -2.61 1.91
C GLU A 191 -5.95 -3.06 0.59
N ALA A 192 -4.62 -2.98 0.51
CA ALA A 192 -3.84 -3.52 -0.60
C ALA A 192 -3.77 -5.05 -0.59
N GLY A 193 -3.71 -5.65 0.59
CA GLY A 193 -3.65 -7.09 0.79
C GLY A 193 -5.00 -7.75 1.01
N VAL A 194 -5.01 -8.84 1.78
CA VAL A 194 -6.21 -9.67 2.06
C VAL A 194 -6.44 -9.95 3.55
N ARG A 195 -5.74 -9.28 4.48
CA ARG A 195 -5.93 -9.50 5.93
C ARG A 195 -7.31 -9.06 6.43
N GLY A 196 -7.81 -7.92 5.93
CA GLY A 196 -9.15 -7.45 6.24
C GLY A 196 -10.21 -8.37 5.65
N LEU A 197 -10.04 -8.78 4.39
CA LEU A 197 -10.90 -9.74 3.70
C LEU A 197 -10.98 -11.07 4.49
N GLU A 198 -9.85 -11.59 4.95
CA GLU A 198 -9.81 -12.79 5.78
C GLU A 198 -10.59 -12.62 7.08
N ARG A 199 -10.46 -11.46 7.75
CA ARG A 199 -11.21 -11.14 8.97
C ARG A 199 -12.72 -11.06 8.73
N GLU A 200 -13.15 -10.44 7.63
CA GLU A 200 -14.59 -10.36 7.31
C GLU A 200 -15.15 -11.75 6.95
N ILE A 201 -14.42 -12.57 6.18
CA ILE A 201 -14.79 -13.99 5.92
C ILE A 201 -14.90 -14.78 7.23
N SER A 202 -13.95 -14.60 8.14
CA SER A 202 -13.99 -15.23 9.47
C SER A 202 -15.22 -14.82 10.28
N LYS A 203 -15.67 -13.55 10.19
CA LYS A 203 -16.92 -13.09 10.83
C LYS A 203 -18.15 -13.79 10.24
N VAL A 204 -18.19 -13.93 8.91
CA VAL A 204 -19.26 -14.69 8.24
C VAL A 204 -19.31 -16.12 8.77
N CYS A 205 -18.16 -16.82 8.78
CA CYS A 205 -18.05 -18.19 9.28
C CYS A 205 -18.56 -18.31 10.74
N ARG A 206 -18.12 -17.42 11.64
CA ARG A 206 -18.56 -17.46 13.05
C ARG A 206 -20.07 -17.27 13.21
N LYS A 207 -20.68 -16.37 12.42
CA LYS A 207 -22.14 -16.19 12.47
C LYS A 207 -22.89 -17.37 11.89
N VAL A 208 -22.35 -18.04 10.89
CA VAL A 208 -22.89 -19.28 10.34
C VAL A 208 -22.83 -20.39 11.39
N VAL A 209 -21.70 -20.59 12.06
CA VAL A 209 -21.55 -21.57 13.16
C VAL A 209 -22.59 -21.32 14.24
N LYS A 210 -22.75 -20.07 14.68
CA LYS A 210 -23.77 -19.70 15.65
C LYS A 210 -25.18 -20.10 15.21
N ALA A 211 -25.52 -19.91 13.94
CA ALA A 211 -26.85 -20.28 13.41
C ALA A 211 -27.03 -21.80 13.34
N LEU A 212 -25.98 -22.54 12.98
CA LEU A 212 -26.00 -24.01 12.94
C LEU A 212 -26.15 -24.62 14.37
N VAL A 213 -25.35 -24.16 15.33
CA VAL A 213 -25.36 -24.64 16.72
C VAL A 213 -26.70 -24.35 17.40
N LEU A 214 -27.31 -23.19 17.12
CA LEU A 214 -28.63 -22.84 17.68
C LEU A 214 -29.80 -23.59 16.99
N GLY A 215 -29.51 -24.50 16.05
CA GLY A 215 -30.52 -25.27 15.33
C GLY A 215 -31.43 -24.46 14.41
N LYS A 216 -31.07 -23.19 14.16
CA LYS A 216 -31.86 -22.29 13.31
C LYS A 216 -31.80 -22.65 11.83
N ARG A 217 -30.84 -23.49 11.42
CA ARG A 217 -30.69 -23.98 10.03
C ARG A 217 -30.23 -25.46 10.05
N LYS A 218 -30.89 -26.27 9.21
CA LYS A 218 -30.56 -27.69 8.98
C LYS A 218 -30.01 -27.95 7.56
N SER A 219 -30.02 -26.90 6.68
CA SER A 219 -29.60 -27.00 5.29
C SER A 219 -28.33 -26.15 5.04
N LYS A 220 -27.64 -26.42 3.94
CA LYS A 220 -26.49 -25.65 3.49
C LYS A 220 -26.79 -24.15 3.46
N VAL A 221 -25.93 -23.36 4.08
CA VAL A 221 -26.00 -21.90 4.09
C VAL A 221 -25.30 -21.37 2.85
N ILE A 222 -26.03 -20.61 2.03
CA ILE A 222 -25.46 -19.90 0.89
C ILE A 222 -25.39 -18.41 1.24
N VAL A 223 -24.17 -17.88 1.27
CA VAL A 223 -23.91 -16.45 1.48
C VAL A 223 -23.68 -15.81 0.12
N ASN A 224 -24.56 -14.95 -0.28
CA ASN A 224 -24.49 -14.16 -1.52
C ASN A 224 -24.49 -12.65 -1.22
N ALA A 225 -24.28 -11.80 -2.20
CA ALA A 225 -24.22 -10.35 -2.04
C ALA A 225 -25.44 -9.80 -1.26
N LYS A 226 -26.65 -10.25 -1.58
CA LYS A 226 -27.91 -9.80 -0.94
C LYS A 226 -28.05 -10.20 0.54
N SER A 227 -27.28 -11.17 1.00
CA SER A 227 -27.36 -11.67 2.38
C SER A 227 -26.22 -11.17 3.27
N LEU A 228 -25.24 -10.44 2.72
CA LEU A 228 -24.05 -10.00 3.45
C LEU A 228 -24.36 -9.07 4.63
N ASP A 229 -25.37 -8.22 4.50
CA ASP A 229 -25.82 -7.31 5.56
C ASP A 229 -26.18 -8.03 6.85
N LYS A 230 -26.74 -9.24 6.76
CA LYS A 230 -27.06 -10.11 7.92
C LYS A 230 -25.83 -10.58 8.67
N TYR A 231 -24.71 -10.74 7.95
CA TYR A 231 -23.45 -11.23 8.52
C TYR A 231 -22.48 -10.11 8.89
N LEU A 232 -22.37 -9.07 8.07
CA LEU A 232 -21.36 -8.03 8.20
C LEU A 232 -21.91 -6.67 8.62
N GLY A 233 -23.24 -6.50 8.56
CA GLY A 233 -23.92 -5.23 8.82
C GLY A 233 -23.91 -4.31 7.60
N VAL A 234 -24.14 -3.02 7.82
CA VAL A 234 -24.15 -2.00 6.76
C VAL A 234 -22.77 -1.88 6.09
N HIS A 235 -22.77 -1.45 4.84
CA HIS A 235 -21.53 -1.18 4.12
C HIS A 235 -20.66 -0.19 4.90
N LYS A 236 -19.38 -0.51 5.03
CA LYS A 236 -18.41 0.35 5.74
C LYS A 236 -17.81 1.41 4.83
N TYR A 237 -17.75 1.09 3.55
CA TYR A 237 -17.14 1.93 2.52
C TYR A 237 -18.10 2.09 1.37
N SER A 238 -18.06 3.26 0.71
CA SER A 238 -18.69 3.47 -0.58
C SER A 238 -17.70 3.08 -1.69
N PHE A 239 -18.23 2.45 -2.73
CA PHE A 239 -17.45 2.02 -3.88
C PHE A 239 -17.92 2.80 -5.11
N GLY A 240 -16.97 3.28 -5.93
CA GLY A 240 -17.29 3.91 -7.19
C GLY A 240 -17.88 5.31 -7.03
N VAL A 241 -17.12 6.24 -6.47
CA VAL A 241 -17.54 7.64 -6.30
C VAL A 241 -16.77 8.53 -7.30
N ALA A 242 -16.78 8.17 -8.59
CA ALA A 242 -16.59 9.18 -9.60
C ALA A 242 -17.86 10.08 -9.55
N GLU A 243 -17.65 11.39 -9.51
CA GLU A 243 -18.76 12.35 -9.61
C GLU A 243 -19.60 12.04 -10.86
N LYS A 244 -20.89 12.28 -10.79
CA LYS A 244 -21.80 11.97 -11.90
C LYS A 244 -21.86 13.08 -12.94
N GLU A 245 -21.38 14.26 -12.60
CA GLU A 245 -21.45 15.46 -13.43
C GLU A 245 -20.11 16.19 -13.45
N ASN A 246 -19.82 16.83 -14.58
CA ASN A 246 -18.65 17.68 -14.72
C ASN A 246 -18.81 18.92 -13.82
N GLN A 247 -17.78 19.23 -13.05
CA GLN A 247 -17.81 20.31 -12.07
C GLN A 247 -16.68 21.34 -12.34
N ILE A 248 -16.99 22.62 -12.09
CA ILE A 248 -15.98 23.67 -12.13
C ILE A 248 -15.15 23.62 -10.85
N GLY A 249 -13.82 23.59 -11.01
CA GLY A 249 -12.89 23.58 -9.88
C GLY A 249 -12.79 22.27 -9.12
N GLN A 250 -13.44 21.20 -9.57
CA GLN A 250 -13.34 19.89 -8.95
C GLN A 250 -12.65 18.90 -9.88
N VAL A 251 -11.58 18.29 -9.38
CA VAL A 251 -10.72 17.37 -10.16
C VAL A 251 -10.51 16.09 -9.37
N THR A 252 -10.53 14.95 -10.06
CA THR A 252 -10.18 13.66 -9.49
C THR A 252 -8.70 13.38 -9.72
N GLY A 253 -7.92 13.38 -8.66
CA GLY A 253 -6.54 12.90 -8.65
C GLY A 253 -6.46 11.43 -8.27
N LEU A 254 -5.28 10.83 -8.44
CA LEU A 254 -4.95 9.48 -8.03
C LEU A 254 -3.86 9.52 -6.96
N ALA A 255 -4.16 9.03 -5.78
CA ALA A 255 -3.25 8.94 -4.66
C ALA A 255 -2.81 7.50 -4.40
N TRP A 256 -1.63 7.34 -3.84
CA TRP A 256 -1.14 6.09 -3.28
C TRP A 256 -1.05 6.21 -1.76
N THR A 257 -1.49 5.18 -1.06
CA THR A 257 -1.44 5.07 0.39
C THR A 257 -0.90 3.70 0.80
N GLU A 258 -0.53 3.53 2.06
CA GLU A 258 -0.10 2.23 2.59
C GLU A 258 -1.16 1.12 2.45
N VAL A 259 -2.42 1.49 2.30
CA VAL A 259 -3.54 0.55 2.11
C VAL A 259 -3.90 0.33 0.63
N GLY A 260 -3.22 1.02 -0.29
CA GLY A 260 -3.41 0.90 -1.73
C GLY A 260 -3.67 2.24 -2.41
N GLY A 261 -4.14 2.21 -3.66
CA GLY A 261 -4.52 3.40 -4.40
C GLY A 261 -5.90 3.92 -4.00
N GLU A 262 -6.10 5.23 -4.07
CA GLU A 262 -7.34 5.93 -3.76
C GLU A 262 -7.62 7.05 -4.75
N LEU A 263 -8.90 7.37 -4.95
CA LEU A 263 -9.30 8.59 -5.62
C LEU A 263 -9.13 9.77 -4.66
N LEU A 264 -8.53 10.84 -5.15
CA LEU A 264 -8.29 12.06 -4.41
C LEU A 264 -9.08 13.20 -5.04
N THR A 265 -10.11 13.68 -4.38
CA THR A 265 -10.83 14.87 -4.84
C THR A 265 -10.01 16.12 -4.51
N VAL A 266 -9.80 16.97 -5.50
CA VAL A 266 -9.22 18.30 -5.37
C VAL A 266 -10.30 19.31 -5.71
N GLU A 267 -10.63 20.21 -4.79
CA GLU A 267 -11.58 21.28 -4.97
C GLU A 267 -10.87 22.63 -4.97
N ALA A 268 -11.16 23.48 -5.93
CA ALA A 268 -10.68 24.84 -6.01
C ALA A 268 -11.86 25.81 -6.14
N VAL A 269 -11.80 26.92 -5.40
CA VAL A 269 -12.78 28.00 -5.47
C VAL A 269 -12.05 29.32 -5.56
N ALA A 270 -12.47 30.20 -6.44
CA ALA A 270 -12.03 31.58 -6.51
C ALA A 270 -13.09 32.53 -5.91
N LEU A 271 -12.66 33.35 -4.97
CA LEU A 271 -13.51 34.30 -4.27
C LEU A 271 -12.98 35.73 -4.49
N PRO A 272 -13.84 36.75 -4.52
CA PRO A 272 -13.36 38.14 -4.50
C PRO A 272 -12.44 38.38 -3.32
N GLY A 273 -11.25 38.90 -3.57
CA GLY A 273 -10.25 39.02 -2.50
C GLY A 273 -9.03 39.85 -2.90
N LYS A 274 -7.93 39.61 -2.21
CA LYS A 274 -6.67 40.34 -2.37
C LYS A 274 -5.46 39.43 -2.72
N GLY A 275 -5.73 38.25 -3.23
CA GLY A 275 -4.69 37.30 -3.63
C GLY A 275 -4.26 36.33 -2.53
N LYS A 276 -5.09 36.08 -1.51
CA LYS A 276 -4.81 35.05 -0.51
C LYS A 276 -4.95 33.66 -1.11
N ILE A 277 -4.01 32.79 -0.72
CA ILE A 277 -4.11 31.35 -0.99
C ILE A 277 -4.47 30.67 0.32
N ILE A 278 -5.61 30.00 0.32
CA ILE A 278 -6.14 29.26 1.47
C ILE A 278 -6.05 27.78 1.13
N THR A 279 -5.49 26.98 2.02
CA THR A 279 -5.37 25.54 1.84
C THR A 279 -5.99 24.82 3.03
N THR A 280 -6.81 23.81 2.78
CA THR A 280 -7.44 22.98 3.81
C THR A 280 -7.43 21.50 3.41
N GLY A 281 -7.49 20.58 4.40
CA GLY A 281 -7.52 19.14 4.19
C GLY A 281 -6.33 18.37 4.78
N LYS A 282 -5.63 18.96 5.79
CA LYS A 282 -4.41 18.39 6.42
C LYS A 282 -3.32 18.07 5.39
N LEU A 283 -2.93 19.08 4.63
CA LEU A 283 -1.93 18.97 3.60
C LEU A 283 -0.53 19.05 4.21
N GLY A 284 0.34 18.09 3.86
CA GLY A 284 1.74 18.11 4.21
C GLY A 284 2.54 19.15 3.41
N GLU A 285 3.81 19.31 3.75
CA GLU A 285 4.67 20.37 3.18
C GLU A 285 4.85 20.19 1.67
N VAL A 286 5.08 18.97 1.19
CA VAL A 286 5.28 18.69 -0.24
C VAL A 286 4.03 19.02 -1.05
N MET A 287 2.84 18.74 -0.51
CA MET A 287 1.58 19.10 -1.17
C MET A 287 1.39 20.62 -1.24
N GLN A 288 1.78 21.34 -0.20
CA GLN A 288 1.71 22.81 -0.18
C GLN A 288 2.68 23.42 -1.20
N GLU A 289 3.88 22.88 -1.35
CA GLU A 289 4.83 23.27 -2.41
C GLU A 289 4.25 22.99 -3.79
N SER A 290 3.59 21.87 -4.01
CA SER A 290 2.90 21.54 -5.26
C SER A 290 1.82 22.56 -5.62
N ILE A 291 1.09 23.07 -4.64
CA ILE A 291 0.10 24.14 -4.82
C ILE A 291 0.79 25.42 -5.29
N GLN A 292 1.91 25.80 -4.68
CA GLN A 292 2.66 27.01 -5.10
C GLN A 292 3.24 26.86 -6.52
N ALA A 293 3.75 25.68 -6.87
CA ALA A 293 4.22 25.39 -8.21
C ALA A 293 3.10 25.50 -9.24
N ALA A 294 1.94 24.88 -8.95
CA ALA A 294 0.76 24.94 -9.82
C ALA A 294 0.28 26.39 -10.05
N LEU A 295 0.19 27.19 -8.98
CA LEU A 295 -0.15 28.62 -9.08
C LEU A 295 0.82 29.38 -9.98
N SER A 296 2.12 29.13 -9.86
CA SER A 296 3.14 29.76 -10.68
C SER A 296 2.99 29.39 -12.17
N VAL A 297 2.67 28.13 -12.46
CA VAL A 297 2.39 27.65 -13.81
C VAL A 297 1.16 28.34 -14.41
N VAL A 298 0.06 28.44 -13.65
CA VAL A 298 -1.16 29.12 -14.10
C VAL A 298 -0.91 30.60 -14.34
N ARG A 299 -0.20 31.29 -13.44
CA ARG A 299 0.15 32.70 -13.63
C ARG A 299 0.97 32.92 -14.89
N ARG A 300 1.96 32.07 -15.16
CA ARG A 300 2.78 32.17 -16.39
C ARG A 300 1.97 31.96 -17.66
N ARG A 301 0.92 31.12 -17.60
CA ARG A 301 0.05 30.77 -18.73
C ARG A 301 -1.26 31.58 -18.80
N SER A 302 -1.47 32.52 -17.89
CA SER A 302 -2.74 33.25 -17.76
C SER A 302 -3.22 33.82 -19.10
N LYS A 303 -2.32 34.45 -19.86
CA LYS A 303 -2.65 35.05 -21.19
C LYS A 303 -3.11 33.99 -22.19
N SER A 304 -2.42 32.86 -22.31
CA SER A 304 -2.77 31.77 -23.24
C SER A 304 -4.05 31.04 -22.85
N LEU A 305 -4.37 31.02 -21.56
CA LEU A 305 -5.57 30.41 -21.03
C LEU A 305 -6.78 31.35 -20.95
N GLY A 306 -6.62 32.60 -21.37
CA GLY A 306 -7.68 33.61 -21.28
C GLY A 306 -8.01 34.05 -19.85
N ILE A 307 -7.11 33.83 -18.92
CA ILE A 307 -7.25 34.22 -17.51
C ILE A 307 -6.73 35.66 -17.34
N ALA A 308 -7.44 36.46 -16.54
CA ALA A 308 -7.01 37.84 -16.24
C ALA A 308 -5.61 37.83 -15.61
N GLU A 309 -4.69 38.66 -16.15
CA GLU A 309 -3.30 38.68 -15.69
C GLU A 309 -3.14 39.13 -14.23
N ASP A 310 -4.13 39.83 -13.70
CA ASP A 310 -4.17 40.35 -12.34
C ASP A 310 -5.06 39.51 -11.36
N PHE A 311 -5.47 38.30 -11.77
CA PHE A 311 -6.33 37.46 -10.95
C PHE A 311 -5.76 37.21 -9.54
N TYR A 312 -4.43 37.10 -9.44
CA TYR A 312 -3.71 36.87 -8.19
C TYR A 312 -3.72 38.06 -7.21
N GLN A 313 -4.23 39.23 -7.65
CA GLN A 313 -4.41 40.41 -6.81
C GLN A 313 -5.89 40.68 -6.50
N LYS A 314 -6.81 40.13 -7.27
CA LYS A 314 -8.24 40.39 -7.21
C LYS A 314 -9.07 39.23 -6.69
N SER A 315 -8.48 38.05 -6.62
CA SER A 315 -9.18 36.83 -6.17
C SER A 315 -8.39 36.10 -5.11
N ASP A 316 -9.06 35.75 -4.03
CA ASP A 316 -8.56 34.75 -3.10
C ASP A 316 -8.89 33.35 -3.63
N ILE A 317 -7.92 32.44 -3.57
CA ILE A 317 -8.10 31.08 -4.05
C ILE A 317 -8.07 30.14 -2.84
N HIS A 318 -9.13 29.33 -2.72
CA HIS A 318 -9.19 28.30 -1.69
C HIS A 318 -9.10 26.92 -2.36
N ILE A 319 -8.08 26.16 -1.97
CA ILE A 319 -7.89 24.78 -2.41
C ILE A 319 -8.19 23.86 -1.23
N HIS A 320 -9.11 22.94 -1.43
CA HIS A 320 -9.54 22.00 -0.41
C HIS A 320 -9.40 20.56 -0.92
N LEU A 321 -8.82 19.70 -0.10
CA LEU A 321 -8.80 18.26 -0.34
C LEU A 321 -9.64 17.61 0.77
N PRO A 322 -10.85 17.13 0.47
CA PRO A 322 -11.77 16.52 1.42
C PRO A 322 -11.16 15.34 2.21
N GLU A 323 -11.86 14.86 3.23
CA GLU A 323 -11.41 13.83 4.17
C GLU A 323 -10.22 14.27 5.06
N GLY A 324 -10.38 15.43 5.71
CA GLY A 324 -9.35 16.02 6.59
C GLY A 324 -8.92 15.19 7.79
N ALA A 325 -9.54 14.04 8.05
CA ALA A 325 -9.08 13.07 9.05
C ALA A 325 -7.81 12.33 8.63
N ILE A 326 -7.56 12.22 7.33
CA ILE A 326 -6.41 11.52 6.74
C ILE A 326 -5.40 12.56 6.26
N PRO A 327 -4.17 12.59 6.81
CA PRO A 327 -3.10 13.43 6.28
C PRO A 327 -2.80 13.10 4.83
N LYS A 328 -2.60 14.13 4.00
CA LYS A 328 -2.29 13.99 2.57
C LYS A 328 -0.98 14.72 2.29
N ASP A 329 -0.05 14.02 1.69
CA ASP A 329 1.22 14.60 1.26
C ASP A 329 1.72 13.95 -0.03
N GLY A 330 2.60 14.64 -0.73
CA GLY A 330 3.25 14.14 -1.92
C GLY A 330 3.03 15.04 -3.15
N PRO A 331 3.94 14.96 -4.13
CA PRO A 331 3.95 15.86 -5.30
C PRO A 331 2.98 15.43 -6.41
N SER A 332 2.47 14.21 -6.37
CA SER A 332 1.74 13.59 -7.50
C SER A 332 0.35 14.17 -7.79
N ALA A 333 -0.15 15.08 -6.95
CA ALA A 333 -1.39 15.82 -7.18
C ALA A 333 -1.17 17.14 -7.97
N GLY A 334 0.05 17.47 -8.33
CA GLY A 334 0.39 18.77 -8.95
C GLY A 334 -0.42 19.09 -10.20
N ILE A 335 -0.57 18.15 -11.13
CA ILE A 335 -1.39 18.37 -12.34
C ILE A 335 -2.88 18.48 -12.03
N ALA A 336 -3.39 17.76 -11.05
CA ALA A 336 -4.80 17.85 -10.63
C ALA A 336 -5.09 19.22 -9.99
N ILE A 337 -4.21 19.71 -9.14
CA ILE A 337 -4.32 21.04 -8.54
C ILE A 337 -4.26 22.12 -9.64
N CYS A 338 -3.34 22.00 -10.58
CA CYS A 338 -3.23 22.96 -11.70
C CYS A 338 -4.50 22.97 -12.56
N SER A 339 -5.06 21.80 -12.89
CA SER A 339 -6.29 21.69 -13.66
C SER A 339 -7.48 22.29 -12.90
N GLY A 340 -7.58 22.08 -11.59
CA GLY A 340 -8.62 22.71 -10.75
C GLY A 340 -8.52 24.22 -10.71
N LEU A 341 -7.31 24.77 -10.63
CA LEU A 341 -7.06 26.22 -10.70
C LEU A 341 -7.46 26.81 -12.05
N VAL A 342 -7.07 26.17 -13.15
CA VAL A 342 -7.45 26.60 -14.49
C VAL A 342 -8.96 26.55 -14.65
N SER A 343 -9.59 25.47 -14.22
CA SER A 343 -11.06 25.30 -14.30
C SER A 343 -11.80 26.43 -13.59
N VAL A 344 -11.43 26.74 -12.33
CA VAL A 344 -12.14 27.77 -11.55
C VAL A 344 -11.89 29.18 -12.10
N LEU A 345 -10.72 29.44 -12.67
CA LEU A 345 -10.37 30.75 -13.21
C LEU A 345 -10.91 31.00 -14.63
N THR A 346 -11.16 29.93 -15.39
CA THR A 346 -11.75 30.00 -16.74
C THR A 346 -13.26 29.77 -16.75
N GLY A 347 -13.83 29.18 -15.68
CA GLY A 347 -15.23 28.75 -15.63
C GLY A 347 -15.52 27.52 -16.48
N ILE A 348 -14.50 26.78 -16.91
CA ILE A 348 -14.66 25.55 -17.70
C ILE A 348 -14.68 24.35 -16.76
N PRO A 349 -15.76 23.51 -16.79
CA PRO A 349 -15.85 22.36 -15.91
C PRO A 349 -14.87 21.26 -16.29
N VAL A 350 -14.34 20.57 -15.28
CA VAL A 350 -13.49 19.39 -15.46
C VAL A 350 -14.38 18.15 -15.64
N ARG A 351 -13.94 17.23 -16.48
CA ARG A 351 -14.65 15.98 -16.75
C ARG A 351 -14.65 15.07 -15.54
N CYS A 352 -15.81 14.57 -15.18
CA CYS A 352 -16.00 13.67 -14.03
C CYS A 352 -15.49 12.25 -14.29
N ASP A 353 -15.33 11.84 -15.54
CA ASP A 353 -14.85 10.51 -15.95
C ASP A 353 -13.32 10.44 -16.12
N VAL A 354 -12.61 11.52 -15.83
CA VAL A 354 -11.15 11.63 -15.93
C VAL A 354 -10.52 11.69 -14.54
N ALA A 355 -9.49 10.90 -14.33
CA ALA A 355 -8.59 11.03 -13.17
C ALA A 355 -7.15 11.24 -13.64
N MET A 356 -6.34 11.87 -12.81
CA MET A 356 -4.98 12.24 -13.20
C MET A 356 -3.98 12.11 -12.04
N THR A 357 -2.73 11.89 -12.40
CA THR A 357 -1.61 11.88 -11.46
C THR A 357 -0.35 12.37 -12.16
N GLY A 358 0.41 13.19 -11.48
CA GLY A 358 1.67 13.74 -12.00
C GLY A 358 2.18 14.87 -11.13
N GLU A 359 3.47 14.92 -10.94
CA GLU A 359 4.14 16.08 -10.37
C GLU A 359 4.27 17.16 -11.45
N ILE A 360 4.17 18.42 -11.06
CA ILE A 360 4.27 19.55 -11.99
C ILE A 360 5.51 20.38 -11.71
N THR A 361 6.27 20.71 -12.77
CA THR A 361 7.37 21.67 -12.69
C THR A 361 6.90 23.10 -12.98
N LEU A 362 7.71 24.10 -12.65
CA LEU A 362 7.42 25.52 -12.95
C LEU A 362 7.30 25.78 -14.46
N ARG A 363 7.80 24.89 -15.31
CA ARG A 363 7.63 24.96 -16.77
C ARG A 363 6.33 24.35 -17.25
N GLY A 364 5.63 23.60 -16.38
CA GLY A 364 4.44 22.84 -16.72
C GLY A 364 4.73 21.45 -17.27
N GLU A 365 5.95 20.93 -17.09
CA GLU A 365 6.31 19.57 -17.42
C GLU A 365 5.75 18.63 -16.35
N VAL A 366 5.26 17.48 -16.77
CA VAL A 366 4.68 16.43 -15.90
C VAL A 366 5.76 15.41 -15.61
N LEU A 367 6.16 15.31 -14.34
CA LEU A 367 7.20 14.38 -13.89
C LEU A 367 6.59 13.04 -13.45
N PRO A 368 7.39 11.95 -13.50
CA PRO A 368 6.95 10.61 -13.14
C PRO A 368 6.59 10.48 -11.66
N ILE A 369 5.72 9.51 -11.38
CA ILE A 369 5.20 9.23 -10.03
C ILE A 369 5.42 7.76 -9.66
N GLY A 370 5.33 7.46 -8.36
CA GLY A 370 5.30 6.10 -7.83
C GLY A 370 3.90 5.54 -7.67
N GLY A 371 3.81 4.19 -7.53
CA GLY A 371 2.55 3.50 -7.24
C GLY A 371 1.53 3.54 -8.37
N LEU A 372 1.97 3.52 -9.63
CA LEU A 372 1.06 3.62 -10.78
C LEU A 372 0.03 2.48 -10.80
N LYS A 373 0.44 1.24 -10.49
CA LYS A 373 -0.47 0.09 -10.46
C LYS A 373 -1.63 0.31 -9.50
N GLU A 374 -1.33 0.68 -8.27
CA GLU A 374 -2.34 0.94 -7.24
C GLU A 374 -3.25 2.10 -7.61
N LYS A 375 -2.72 3.15 -8.21
CA LYS A 375 -3.45 4.32 -8.68
C LYS A 375 -4.44 3.96 -9.79
N LEU A 376 -4.01 3.20 -10.80
CA LEU A 376 -4.88 2.76 -11.89
C LEU A 376 -5.96 1.77 -11.41
N LEU A 377 -5.63 0.89 -10.46
CA LEU A 377 -6.61 0.04 -9.80
C LEU A 377 -7.69 0.85 -9.05
N ALA A 378 -7.29 1.93 -8.40
CA ALA A 378 -8.24 2.84 -7.76
C ALA A 378 -9.14 3.56 -8.79
N ALA A 379 -8.58 3.96 -9.92
CA ALA A 379 -9.34 4.58 -11.01
C ALA A 379 -10.43 3.64 -11.54
N VAL A 380 -10.09 2.38 -11.82
CA VAL A 380 -11.07 1.37 -12.28
C VAL A 380 -12.14 1.14 -11.21
N ARG A 381 -11.75 0.92 -9.95
CA ARG A 381 -12.69 0.75 -8.84
C ARG A 381 -13.61 1.95 -8.66
N GLY A 382 -13.10 3.15 -8.90
CA GLY A 382 -13.85 4.41 -8.82
C GLY A 382 -14.79 4.67 -9.99
N GLY A 383 -14.78 3.84 -11.03
CA GLY A 383 -15.61 4.03 -12.22
C GLY A 383 -15.07 5.10 -13.18
N ILE A 384 -13.80 5.47 -13.04
CA ILE A 384 -13.09 6.36 -13.96
C ILE A 384 -12.91 5.67 -15.31
N ARG A 385 -13.05 6.42 -16.38
CA ARG A 385 -12.88 5.92 -17.76
C ARG A 385 -11.54 6.28 -18.36
N ARG A 386 -10.96 7.41 -17.96
CA ARG A 386 -9.68 7.92 -18.47
C ARG A 386 -8.73 8.25 -17.36
N ALA A 387 -7.48 7.80 -17.48
CA ALA A 387 -6.42 8.15 -16.55
C ALA A 387 -5.29 8.88 -17.30
N LEU A 388 -4.99 10.09 -16.86
CA LEU A 388 -3.82 10.83 -17.34
C LEU A 388 -2.63 10.50 -16.46
N ILE A 389 -1.56 10.00 -17.10
CA ILE A 389 -0.35 9.58 -16.41
C ILE A 389 0.88 10.29 -17.01
N PRO A 390 1.97 10.45 -16.27
CA PRO A 390 3.20 10.98 -16.84
C PRO A 390 3.74 10.08 -17.96
N GLN A 391 4.27 10.70 -19.02
CA GLN A 391 4.85 10.00 -20.16
C GLN A 391 5.94 9.00 -19.74
N GLU A 392 6.76 9.35 -18.75
CA GLU A 392 7.85 8.50 -18.27
C GLU A 392 7.36 7.25 -17.53
N ASN A 393 6.10 7.23 -17.05
CA ASN A 393 5.49 6.06 -16.43
C ASN A 393 4.90 5.06 -17.44
N VAL A 394 5.00 5.30 -18.74
CA VAL A 394 4.57 4.32 -19.78
C VAL A 394 5.30 2.99 -19.61
N LYS A 395 6.56 3.03 -19.20
CA LYS A 395 7.35 1.81 -18.90
C LYS A 395 6.72 0.92 -17.82
N ASP A 396 6.04 1.55 -16.84
CA ASP A 396 5.42 0.83 -15.72
C ASP A 396 4.12 0.13 -16.13
N LEU A 397 3.56 0.42 -17.32
CA LEU A 397 2.38 -0.25 -17.87
C LEU A 397 2.61 -1.73 -18.16
N ALA A 398 3.86 -2.16 -18.27
CA ALA A 398 4.21 -3.57 -18.42
C ALA A 398 3.78 -4.41 -17.19
N GLU A 399 3.74 -3.79 -16.00
CA GLU A 399 3.34 -4.43 -14.74
C GLU A 399 1.82 -4.35 -14.46
N ILE A 400 1.07 -3.64 -15.31
CA ILE A 400 -0.37 -3.45 -15.14
C ILE A 400 -1.12 -4.63 -15.78
N PRO A 401 -2.04 -5.28 -15.04
CA PRO A 401 -2.86 -6.35 -15.57
C PRO A 401 -3.71 -5.93 -16.78
N ASP A 402 -3.91 -6.83 -17.73
CA ASP A 402 -4.62 -6.53 -18.98
C ASP A 402 -6.10 -6.18 -18.75
N ASN A 403 -6.75 -6.76 -17.75
CA ASN A 403 -8.11 -6.40 -17.38
C ASN A 403 -8.22 -4.91 -17.01
N VAL A 404 -7.25 -4.35 -16.29
CA VAL A 404 -7.20 -2.92 -15.95
C VAL A 404 -7.00 -2.07 -17.21
N LYS A 405 -6.08 -2.46 -18.07
CA LYS A 405 -5.80 -1.75 -19.35
C LYS A 405 -7.00 -1.78 -20.30
N ASN A 406 -7.84 -2.80 -20.24
CA ASN A 406 -9.02 -2.93 -21.07
C ASN A 406 -10.22 -2.10 -20.57
N GLU A 407 -10.28 -1.82 -19.26
CA GLU A 407 -11.36 -1.04 -18.66
C GLU A 407 -11.06 0.47 -18.58
N LEU A 408 -9.80 0.87 -18.77
CA LEU A 408 -9.34 2.23 -18.54
C LEU A 408 -8.54 2.74 -19.75
N GLU A 409 -8.98 3.86 -20.33
CA GLU A 409 -8.19 4.57 -21.34
C GLU A 409 -7.05 5.29 -20.65
N ILE A 410 -5.82 4.83 -20.85
CA ILE A 410 -4.62 5.39 -20.22
C ILE A 410 -3.98 6.34 -21.22
N ILE A 411 -3.87 7.60 -20.84
CA ILE A 411 -3.35 8.67 -21.70
C ILE A 411 -2.05 9.22 -21.10
N PRO A 412 -0.90 8.94 -21.72
CA PRO A 412 0.37 9.52 -21.30
C PRO A 412 0.43 11.01 -21.67
N VAL A 413 0.89 11.83 -20.74
CA VAL A 413 1.04 13.28 -20.90
C VAL A 413 2.44 13.74 -20.47
N LYS A 414 3.00 14.68 -21.20
CA LYS A 414 4.32 15.27 -20.91
C LYS A 414 4.20 16.70 -20.39
N TRP A 415 3.18 17.43 -20.85
CA TRP A 415 2.97 18.83 -20.51
C TRP A 415 1.58 19.07 -19.93
N ILE A 416 1.45 20.08 -19.06
CA ILE A 416 0.17 20.48 -18.49
C ILE A 416 -0.86 20.88 -19.57
N ASP A 417 -0.39 21.40 -20.68
CA ASP A 417 -1.26 21.79 -21.80
C ASP A 417 -2.00 20.56 -22.36
N GLU A 418 -1.31 19.42 -22.49
CA GLU A 418 -1.94 18.14 -22.89
C GLU A 418 -2.94 17.64 -21.82
N VAL A 419 -2.62 17.83 -20.54
CA VAL A 419 -3.55 17.49 -19.44
C VAL A 419 -4.85 18.28 -19.57
N LEU A 420 -4.76 19.58 -19.81
CA LEU A 420 -5.92 20.46 -19.94
C LEU A 420 -6.80 20.16 -21.17
N GLU A 421 -6.22 19.59 -22.23
CA GLU A 421 -7.00 19.15 -23.41
C GLU A 421 -7.89 17.94 -23.11
N HIS A 422 -7.50 17.10 -22.17
CA HIS A 422 -8.20 15.86 -21.82
C HIS A 422 -9.06 15.95 -20.54
N ALA A 423 -8.83 16.97 -19.72
CA ALA A 423 -9.44 17.14 -18.39
C ALA A 423 -10.92 17.62 -18.38
#